data_40e7b8bde35ebac98a8fecbd802223e0
#
_entry.id   40e7b8bde35ebac98a8fecbd802223e0
#
_cell.length_a   1.000
_cell.length_b   1.000
_cell.length_c   1.000
_cell.angle_alpha   90.00
_cell.angle_beta   90.00
_cell.angle_gamma   90.00
#
_symmetry.space_group_name_H-M   'P 1'
#
loop_
_entity.id
_entity.type
_entity.pdbx_description
1 polymer ?
#
loop_
_entity_poly.entity_id
_entity_poly.type
_entity_poly.pdbx_seq_one_letter_code
_entity_poly.pdbx_strand_id
1 'polypeptide(L)'
;MEYIREQRALTYELGKSMGNDMNASGADGIFSPNCNLHRSTYGGRNCGYQSEDPILSGRYVSEIIKGISIYGRMTFVKHFVANDQDFNRMANMAWMTEQTFRELYLRSFEEAVKNGGTVGIMTSFNRIGGIWTGGNEALIQGVLRKEWGFRGQIITDMTENKTNMDIGFSFRYGGNLNLGGGSTVANSIGTASNTPVRVQLRLREAMHEIAYAYTHSMYRNATYNASADPSDAIVSIPPKYSYLWWQPAIISIDFFVYGGLLIAASAAALSIFKAVNSAGRGKEENE
;
A
#
# COMPACT_ATOMS: atom_id res chain seq x y z
N MET A 1 2.94 -27.02 -21.42
CA MET A 1 3.81 -25.84 -21.43
C MET A 1 3.16 -24.62 -22.09
N GLU A 2 2.41 -24.79 -23.15
CA GLU A 2 1.71 -23.72 -23.88
C GLU A 2 0.66 -23.01 -23.01
N TYR A 3 -0.18 -23.75 -22.31
CA TYR A 3 -1.19 -23.25 -21.38
C TYR A 3 -0.60 -22.32 -20.28
N ILE A 4 0.56 -22.65 -19.74
CA ILE A 4 1.24 -21.80 -18.73
C ILE A 4 1.75 -20.50 -19.37
N ARG A 5 2.19 -20.53 -20.63
CA ARG A 5 2.62 -19.33 -21.36
C ARG A 5 1.44 -18.40 -21.63
N GLU A 6 0.31 -18.93 -22.04
CA GLU A 6 -0.92 -18.16 -22.28
C GLU A 6 -1.43 -17.51 -21.00
N GLN A 7 -1.43 -18.24 -19.89
CA GLN A 7 -1.83 -17.70 -18.60
C GLN A 7 -0.90 -16.56 -18.12
N ARG A 8 0.40 -16.69 -18.34
CA ARG A 8 1.35 -15.62 -18.03
C ARG A 8 1.12 -14.39 -18.91
N ALA A 9 0.84 -14.58 -20.18
CA ALA A 9 0.52 -13.48 -21.10
C ALA A 9 -0.75 -12.73 -20.67
N LEU A 10 -1.80 -13.45 -20.29
CA LEU A 10 -3.03 -12.85 -19.76
C LEU A 10 -2.79 -12.09 -18.45
N THR A 11 -1.95 -12.62 -17.57
CA THR A 11 -1.61 -11.98 -16.30
C THR A 11 -0.79 -10.70 -16.53
N TYR A 12 0.08 -10.68 -17.52
CA TYR A 12 0.79 -9.47 -17.95
C TYR A 12 -0.17 -8.41 -18.52
N GLU A 13 -1.13 -8.81 -19.38
CA GLU A 13 -2.15 -7.90 -19.91
C GLU A 13 -3.05 -7.34 -18.78
N LEU A 14 -3.38 -8.16 -17.77
CA LEU A 14 -4.06 -7.66 -16.56
C LEU A 14 -3.23 -6.57 -15.89
N GLY A 15 -1.93 -6.79 -15.71
CA GLY A 15 -1.02 -5.78 -15.16
C GLY A 15 -1.00 -4.51 -16.00
N LYS A 16 -1.02 -4.61 -17.33
CA LYS A 16 -1.11 -3.46 -18.23
C LYS A 16 -2.41 -2.69 -18.04
N SER A 17 -3.54 -3.39 -17.95
CA SER A 17 -4.83 -2.75 -17.68
C SER A 17 -4.81 -1.96 -16.37
N MET A 18 -4.31 -2.58 -15.29
CA MET A 18 -4.15 -1.92 -13.99
C MET A 18 -3.24 -0.68 -14.09
N GLY A 19 -2.10 -0.79 -14.79
CA GLY A 19 -1.17 0.32 -14.99
C GLY A 19 -1.78 1.46 -15.79
N ASN A 20 -2.59 1.14 -16.80
CA ASN A 20 -3.33 2.12 -17.58
C ASN A 20 -4.38 2.86 -16.73
N ASP A 21 -5.13 2.14 -15.89
CA ASP A 21 -6.11 2.74 -14.99
C ASP A 21 -5.43 3.66 -13.96
N MET A 22 -4.26 3.26 -13.45
CA MET A 22 -3.44 4.11 -12.59
C MET A 22 -2.97 5.36 -13.34
N ASN A 23 -2.57 5.22 -14.58
CA ASN A 23 -2.17 6.36 -15.42
C ASN A 23 -3.35 7.32 -15.63
N ALA A 24 -4.53 6.80 -15.93
CA ALA A 24 -5.74 7.59 -16.13
C ALA A 24 -6.21 8.30 -14.86
N SER A 25 -6.03 7.67 -13.68
CA SER A 25 -6.40 8.23 -12.37
C SER A 25 -5.34 9.15 -11.76
N GLY A 26 -4.13 9.22 -12.34
CA GLY A 26 -3.01 9.98 -11.79
C GLY A 26 -2.35 9.32 -10.55
N ALA A 27 -2.59 8.03 -10.31
CA ALA A 27 -1.97 7.31 -9.20
C ALA A 27 -0.55 6.89 -9.54
N ASP A 28 0.43 7.22 -8.69
CA ASP A 28 1.84 6.88 -8.89
C ASP A 28 2.20 5.48 -8.40
N GLY A 29 1.45 4.93 -7.45
CA GLY A 29 1.68 3.61 -6.89
C GLY A 29 0.42 2.90 -6.46
N ILE A 30 0.47 1.58 -6.41
CA ILE A 30 -0.64 0.72 -5.98
C ILE A 30 -0.17 -0.27 -4.91
N PHE A 31 -1.00 -0.50 -3.89
CA PHE A 31 -0.78 -1.55 -2.89
C PHE A 31 -1.23 -2.92 -3.43
N SER A 32 -0.51 -3.38 -4.42
CA SER A 32 -0.76 -4.60 -5.20
C SER A 32 0.53 -5.00 -5.93
N PRO A 33 0.65 -6.25 -6.39
CA PRO A 33 -0.21 -7.42 -6.17
C PRO A 33 -0.03 -8.06 -4.79
N ASN A 34 -1.03 -8.88 -4.40
CA ASN A 34 -0.94 -9.71 -3.22
C ASN A 34 -0.15 -10.99 -3.52
N CYS A 35 0.78 -11.37 -2.64
CA CYS A 35 1.79 -12.40 -2.88
C CYS A 35 1.73 -13.57 -1.90
N ASN A 36 0.82 -13.52 -0.93
CA ASN A 36 0.62 -14.61 0.04
C ASN A 36 -0.08 -15.81 -0.60
N LEU A 37 -0.13 -16.94 0.10
CA LEU A 37 -0.58 -18.21 -0.44
C LEU A 37 -2.01 -18.57 -0.03
N HIS A 38 -2.69 -19.38 -0.84
CA HIS A 38 -3.95 -20.03 -0.50
C HIS A 38 -3.68 -21.17 0.50
N ARG A 39 -3.55 -20.83 1.78
CA ARG A 39 -3.25 -21.82 2.84
C ARG A 39 -4.47 -22.54 3.35
N SER A 40 -5.61 -21.89 3.39
CA SER A 40 -6.86 -22.43 3.89
C SER A 40 -8.02 -21.87 3.08
N THR A 41 -9.04 -22.67 2.83
CA THR A 41 -10.29 -22.22 2.23
C THR A 41 -10.97 -21.13 3.05
N TYR A 42 -10.77 -21.13 4.36
CA TYR A 42 -11.31 -20.15 5.31
C TYR A 42 -10.34 -19.00 5.63
N GLY A 43 -9.29 -18.82 4.83
CA GLY A 43 -8.28 -17.78 5.06
C GLY A 43 -8.80 -16.35 5.04
N GLY A 44 -9.93 -16.11 4.38
CA GLY A 44 -10.57 -14.79 4.29
C GLY A 44 -9.93 -13.85 3.27
N ARG A 45 -8.81 -14.27 2.65
CA ARG A 45 -8.05 -13.45 1.68
C ARG A 45 -7.77 -14.12 0.34
N ASN A 46 -8.23 -15.35 0.14
CA ASN A 46 -7.95 -16.13 -1.06
C ASN A 46 -8.40 -15.42 -2.35
N CYS A 47 -9.45 -14.60 -2.29
CA CYS A 47 -9.91 -13.81 -3.44
C CYS A 47 -8.86 -12.85 -4.02
N GLY A 48 -7.87 -12.45 -3.22
CA GLY A 48 -6.81 -11.53 -3.64
C GLY A 48 -5.46 -12.20 -3.86
N TYR A 49 -5.32 -13.48 -3.52
CA TYR A 49 -4.08 -14.24 -3.69
C TYR A 49 -4.10 -15.04 -4.99
N GLN A 50 -2.92 -15.43 -5.49
CA GLN A 50 -2.80 -15.99 -6.83
C GLN A 50 -2.90 -17.52 -6.85
N SER A 51 -2.30 -18.20 -5.88
CA SER A 51 -2.20 -19.67 -5.86
C SER A 51 -1.80 -20.19 -4.48
N GLU A 52 -2.00 -21.48 -4.26
CA GLU A 52 -1.39 -22.25 -3.17
C GLU A 52 0.07 -22.62 -3.46
N ASP A 53 0.45 -22.70 -4.76
CA ASP A 53 1.80 -22.97 -5.21
C ASP A 53 2.61 -21.64 -5.19
N PRO A 54 3.72 -21.56 -4.41
CA PRO A 54 4.50 -20.36 -4.28
C PRO A 54 5.24 -19.96 -5.57
N ILE A 55 5.59 -20.92 -6.42
CA ILE A 55 6.28 -20.66 -7.69
C ILE A 55 5.29 -20.08 -8.69
N LEU A 56 4.11 -20.69 -8.80
CA LEU A 56 3.05 -20.21 -9.69
C LEU A 56 2.58 -18.81 -9.25
N SER A 57 2.34 -18.62 -7.94
CA SER A 57 2.00 -17.32 -7.36
C SER A 57 3.04 -16.27 -7.69
N GLY A 58 4.31 -16.57 -7.46
CA GLY A 58 5.42 -15.65 -7.74
C GLY A 58 5.54 -15.27 -9.22
N ARG A 59 5.31 -16.21 -10.12
CA ARG A 59 5.32 -15.96 -11.57
C ARG A 59 4.18 -15.05 -12.01
N TYR A 60 2.97 -15.28 -11.52
CA TYR A 60 1.82 -14.42 -11.83
C TYR A 60 2.02 -13.01 -11.28
N VAL A 61 2.43 -12.90 -10.03
CA VAL A 61 2.75 -11.61 -9.40
C VAL A 61 3.82 -10.87 -10.20
N SER A 62 4.86 -11.56 -10.66
CA SER A 62 5.93 -10.95 -11.47
C SER A 62 5.41 -10.40 -12.79
N GLU A 63 4.51 -11.09 -13.48
CA GLU A 63 3.94 -10.59 -14.74
C GLU A 63 2.99 -9.40 -14.51
N ILE A 64 2.21 -9.39 -13.43
CA ILE A 64 1.39 -8.22 -13.05
C ILE A 64 2.29 -6.99 -12.80
N ILE A 65 3.39 -7.17 -12.04
CA ILE A 65 4.35 -6.09 -11.75
C ILE A 65 4.92 -5.52 -13.05
N LYS A 66 5.37 -6.39 -13.97
CA LYS A 66 5.92 -5.97 -15.27
C LYS A 66 4.88 -5.18 -16.07
N GLY A 67 3.64 -5.67 -16.15
CA GLY A 67 2.56 -4.99 -16.85
C GLY A 67 2.26 -3.60 -16.29
N ILE A 68 2.23 -3.45 -14.97
CA ILE A 68 2.04 -2.14 -14.31
C ILE A 68 3.24 -1.22 -14.59
N SER A 69 4.45 -1.78 -14.52
CA SER A 69 5.70 -1.03 -14.61
C SER A 69 5.97 -0.39 -15.98
N ILE A 70 5.35 -0.88 -17.06
CA ILE A 70 5.50 -0.23 -18.39
C ILE A 70 4.91 1.19 -18.42
N TYR A 71 3.97 1.49 -17.52
CA TYR A 71 3.42 2.85 -17.33
C TYR A 71 4.21 3.67 -16.31
N GLY A 72 5.36 3.18 -15.84
CA GLY A 72 6.17 3.84 -14.81
C GLY A 72 5.50 3.87 -13.44
N ARG A 73 4.50 3.02 -13.18
CA ARG A 73 3.78 3.00 -11.91
C ARG A 73 4.42 2.04 -10.92
N MET A 74 4.44 2.44 -9.65
CA MET A 74 5.04 1.65 -8.58
C MET A 74 4.06 0.58 -8.08
N THR A 75 4.59 -0.60 -7.80
CA THR A 75 3.87 -1.65 -7.11
C THR A 75 4.41 -1.81 -5.69
N PHE A 76 3.53 -2.00 -4.73
CA PHE A 76 3.86 -2.36 -3.36
C PHE A 76 3.34 -3.76 -3.10
N VAL A 77 4.19 -4.74 -3.32
CA VAL A 77 3.84 -6.16 -3.15
C VAL A 77 3.56 -6.47 -1.70
N LYS A 78 2.48 -7.20 -1.42
CA LYS A 78 1.98 -7.38 -0.05
C LYS A 78 1.39 -8.76 0.21
N HIS A 79 1.24 -9.12 1.47
CA HIS A 79 1.78 -8.50 2.67
C HIS A 79 2.99 -9.31 3.13
N PHE A 80 4.13 -8.69 3.19
CA PHE A 80 5.41 -9.33 3.47
C PHE A 80 5.55 -9.57 4.97
N VAL A 81 5.39 -10.79 5.48
CA VAL A 81 5.23 -12.11 4.84
C VAL A 81 4.36 -13.03 5.72
N ALA A 82 3.88 -14.13 5.14
CA ALA A 82 3.07 -15.14 5.83
C ALA A 82 1.75 -14.61 6.41
N ASN A 83 1.09 -13.71 5.68
CA ASN A 83 -0.23 -13.16 6.03
C ASN A 83 -1.33 -13.90 5.26
N ASP A 84 -1.39 -15.23 5.43
CA ASP A 84 -2.28 -16.10 4.64
C ASP A 84 -3.69 -16.21 5.23
N GLN A 85 -3.93 -15.62 6.41
CA GLN A 85 -5.25 -15.57 7.04
C GLN A 85 -5.60 -14.15 7.48
N ASP A 86 -6.88 -13.82 7.50
CA ASP A 86 -7.39 -12.53 7.95
C ASP A 86 -7.82 -12.55 9.42
N PHE A 87 -8.39 -13.69 9.85
CA PHE A 87 -8.83 -13.85 11.23
C PHE A 87 -7.64 -13.73 12.19
N ASN A 88 -7.79 -12.87 13.20
CA ASN A 88 -6.79 -12.61 14.25
C ASN A 88 -5.37 -12.30 13.72
N ARG A 89 -5.24 -11.76 12.51
CA ARG A 89 -3.94 -11.54 11.83
C ARG A 89 -2.98 -10.67 12.62
N MET A 90 -3.48 -9.77 13.47
CA MET A 90 -2.66 -8.88 14.28
C MET A 90 -2.00 -9.57 15.48
N ALA A 91 -2.62 -10.62 16.00
CA ALA A 91 -2.07 -11.44 17.08
C ALA A 91 -1.45 -12.74 16.56
N ASN A 92 -1.56 -13.02 15.27
CA ASN A 92 -1.02 -14.22 14.67
C ASN A 92 0.51 -14.25 14.73
N MET A 93 1.06 -15.36 15.21
CA MET A 93 2.49 -15.66 15.25
C MET A 93 2.74 -16.92 14.43
N ALA A 94 3.30 -16.74 13.24
CA ALA A 94 3.61 -17.87 12.37
C ALA A 94 4.92 -18.53 12.80
N TRP A 95 4.86 -19.82 13.10
CA TRP A 95 6.01 -20.65 13.47
C TRP A 95 6.23 -21.72 12.41
N MET A 96 7.45 -21.80 11.91
CA MET A 96 7.83 -22.75 10.87
C MET A 96 9.34 -22.94 10.86
N THR A 97 9.82 -23.99 10.18
CA THR A 97 11.24 -24.16 9.91
C THR A 97 11.73 -23.13 8.90
N GLU A 98 13.01 -22.81 8.90
CA GLU A 98 13.59 -21.91 7.92
C GLU A 98 13.43 -22.43 6.49
N GLN A 99 13.53 -23.74 6.28
CA GLN A 99 13.28 -24.37 4.99
C GLN A 99 11.86 -24.07 4.50
N THR A 100 10.85 -24.35 5.31
CA THR A 100 9.45 -24.06 4.98
C THR A 100 9.25 -22.58 4.69
N PHE A 101 9.88 -21.72 5.48
CA PHE A 101 9.77 -20.28 5.31
C PHE A 101 10.32 -19.82 3.96
N ARG A 102 11.51 -20.32 3.58
CA ARG A 102 12.17 -19.94 2.33
C ARG A 102 11.52 -20.57 1.10
N GLU A 103 11.17 -21.83 1.16
CA GLU A 103 10.65 -22.56 -0.01
C GLU A 103 9.20 -22.23 -0.32
N LEU A 104 8.39 -21.92 0.70
CA LEU A 104 6.97 -21.62 0.52
C LEU A 104 6.68 -20.11 0.67
N TYR A 105 6.84 -19.55 1.87
CA TYR A 105 6.31 -18.22 2.18
C TYR A 105 7.12 -17.06 1.59
N LEU A 106 8.42 -17.21 1.50
CA LEU A 106 9.31 -16.20 0.91
C LEU A 106 9.40 -16.32 -0.61
N ARG A 107 9.15 -17.50 -1.18
CA ARG A 107 9.44 -17.80 -2.58
C ARG A 107 8.68 -16.91 -3.55
N SER A 108 7.39 -16.66 -3.33
CA SER A 108 6.59 -15.78 -4.20
C SER A 108 7.06 -14.33 -4.15
N PHE A 109 7.50 -13.85 -2.99
CA PHE A 109 8.07 -12.50 -2.84
C PHE A 109 9.45 -12.39 -3.47
N GLU A 110 10.28 -13.43 -3.38
CA GLU A 110 11.57 -13.49 -4.05
C GLU A 110 11.41 -13.34 -5.57
N GLU A 111 10.46 -14.05 -6.17
CA GLU A 111 10.10 -13.93 -7.58
C GLU A 111 9.64 -12.50 -7.93
N ALA A 112 8.80 -11.89 -7.09
CA ALA A 112 8.32 -10.53 -7.28
C ALA A 112 9.47 -9.50 -7.28
N VAL A 113 10.46 -9.68 -6.40
CA VAL A 113 11.63 -8.81 -6.32
C VAL A 113 12.59 -9.06 -7.48
N LYS A 114 13.05 -10.31 -7.66
CA LYS A 114 14.12 -10.65 -8.61
C LYS A 114 13.66 -10.68 -10.06
N ASN A 115 12.47 -11.21 -10.32
CA ASN A 115 11.93 -11.42 -11.66
C ASN A 115 10.83 -10.41 -12.04
N GLY A 116 10.05 -9.95 -11.07
CA GLY A 116 9.05 -8.89 -11.29
C GLY A 116 9.64 -7.49 -11.31
N GLY A 117 10.69 -7.25 -10.53
CA GLY A 117 11.35 -5.95 -10.44
C GLY A 117 10.53 -4.92 -9.66
N THR A 118 9.73 -5.36 -8.67
CA THR A 118 9.00 -4.41 -7.82
C THR A 118 9.93 -3.44 -7.10
N VAL A 119 9.49 -2.21 -6.96
CA VAL A 119 10.21 -1.16 -6.22
C VAL A 119 9.57 -0.83 -4.86
N GLY A 120 8.52 -1.55 -4.50
CA GLY A 120 7.81 -1.37 -3.24
C GLY A 120 7.41 -2.70 -2.60
N ILE A 121 7.49 -2.76 -1.28
CA ILE A 121 7.04 -3.87 -0.45
C ILE A 121 6.19 -3.31 0.69
N MET A 122 5.06 -3.95 0.98
CA MET A 122 4.26 -3.66 2.17
C MET A 122 4.41 -4.80 3.17
N THR A 123 4.83 -4.47 4.40
CA THR A 123 4.94 -5.46 5.48
C THR A 123 3.56 -5.87 5.99
N SER A 124 3.49 -7.00 6.67
CA SER A 124 2.23 -7.55 7.16
C SER A 124 1.93 -7.20 8.61
N PHE A 125 0.72 -7.49 9.07
CA PHE A 125 0.31 -7.31 10.47
C PHE A 125 0.88 -8.34 11.43
N ASN A 126 1.04 -9.58 10.94
CA ASN A 126 1.42 -10.74 11.75
C ASN A 126 2.89 -10.72 12.17
N ARG A 127 3.25 -11.69 12.98
CA ARG A 127 4.62 -11.95 13.42
C ARG A 127 5.17 -13.22 12.81
N ILE A 128 6.49 -13.26 12.62
CA ILE A 128 7.25 -14.49 12.41
C ILE A 128 7.93 -14.80 13.75
N GLY A 129 7.57 -15.94 14.34
CA GLY A 129 7.87 -16.14 15.76
C GLY A 129 7.24 -15.04 16.61
N GLY A 130 8.00 -14.47 17.51
CA GLY A 130 7.56 -13.36 18.38
C GLY A 130 7.72 -11.95 17.79
N ILE A 131 8.33 -11.82 16.60
CA ILE A 131 8.73 -10.51 16.03
C ILE A 131 7.76 -10.10 14.91
N TRP A 132 7.22 -8.89 15.01
CA TRP A 132 6.41 -8.30 13.93
C TRP A 132 7.24 -8.19 12.63
N THR A 133 6.64 -8.54 11.50
CA THR A 133 7.35 -8.58 10.20
C THR A 133 7.96 -7.24 9.80
N GLY A 134 7.27 -6.13 10.05
CA GLY A 134 7.77 -4.78 9.76
C GLY A 134 8.90 -4.29 10.68
N GLY A 135 9.11 -4.95 11.82
CA GLY A 135 10.20 -4.69 12.77
C GLY A 135 11.23 -5.81 12.84
N ASN A 136 11.25 -6.73 11.88
CA ASN A 136 12.14 -7.88 11.87
C ASN A 136 13.40 -7.60 11.05
N GLU A 137 14.52 -7.31 11.74
CA GLU A 137 15.80 -6.98 11.08
C GLU A 137 16.31 -8.10 10.19
N ALA A 138 16.25 -9.35 10.67
CA ALA A 138 16.75 -10.49 9.89
C ALA A 138 15.97 -10.65 8.58
N LEU A 139 14.67 -10.41 8.62
CA LEU A 139 13.80 -10.48 7.46
C LEU A 139 14.04 -9.29 6.50
N ILE A 140 14.06 -8.07 7.02
CA ILE A 140 14.15 -6.86 6.18
C ILE A 140 15.58 -6.64 5.70
N GLN A 141 16.54 -6.57 6.62
CA GLN A 141 17.94 -6.31 6.26
C GLN A 141 18.65 -7.58 5.76
N GLY A 142 18.39 -8.74 6.38
CA GLY A 142 19.00 -10.00 6.01
C GLY A 142 18.49 -10.49 4.66
N VAL A 143 17.24 -10.89 4.61
CA VAL A 143 16.65 -11.53 3.43
C VAL A 143 16.38 -10.53 2.32
N LEU A 144 15.52 -9.53 2.59
CA LEU A 144 15.01 -8.65 1.55
C LEU A 144 16.12 -7.75 0.96
N ARG A 145 16.88 -7.07 1.81
CA ARG A 145 17.90 -6.12 1.35
C ARG A 145 19.21 -6.82 0.89
N LYS A 146 19.79 -7.70 1.72
CA LYS A 146 21.11 -8.29 1.45
C LYS A 146 21.04 -9.48 0.50
N GLU A 147 20.19 -10.47 0.77
CA GLU A 147 20.13 -11.68 -0.07
C GLU A 147 19.44 -11.43 -1.42
N TRP A 148 18.33 -10.68 -1.44
CA TRP A 148 17.59 -10.42 -2.68
C TRP A 148 18.01 -9.13 -3.38
N GLY A 149 18.77 -8.27 -2.73
CA GLY A 149 19.24 -7.01 -3.29
C GLY A 149 18.14 -5.95 -3.48
N PHE A 150 17.04 -6.04 -2.72
CA PHE A 150 15.95 -5.09 -2.82
C PHE A 150 16.38 -3.69 -2.34
N ARG A 151 16.17 -2.67 -3.15
CA ARG A 151 16.63 -1.30 -2.90
C ARG A 151 15.49 -0.28 -2.80
N GLY A 152 14.25 -0.72 -3.04
CA GLY A 152 13.09 0.14 -3.10
C GLY A 152 12.48 0.49 -1.74
N GLN A 153 11.24 0.93 -1.79
CA GLN A 153 10.46 1.38 -0.63
C GLN A 153 9.89 0.21 0.16
N ILE A 154 9.88 0.35 1.48
CA ILE A 154 9.20 -0.58 2.39
C ILE A 154 8.20 0.23 3.22
N ILE A 155 6.92 -0.02 2.98
CA ILE A 155 5.82 0.58 3.72
C ILE A 155 5.25 -0.41 4.73
N THR A 156 4.75 0.11 5.85
CA THR A 156 3.95 -0.71 6.79
C THR A 156 2.55 -0.93 6.24
N ASP A 157 1.85 -1.96 6.71
CA ASP A 157 0.39 -1.95 6.66
C ASP A 157 -0.17 -0.89 7.62
N MET A 158 -1.48 -0.68 7.68
CA MET A 158 -2.13 0.37 8.48
C MET A 158 -1.73 0.29 9.96
N THR A 159 -1.05 1.33 10.45
CA THR A 159 -0.53 1.39 11.83
C THR A 159 -1.42 2.13 12.80
N GLU A 160 -2.46 2.82 12.35
CA GLU A 160 -3.37 3.58 13.20
C GLU A 160 -4.00 2.70 14.28
N ASN A 161 -3.87 3.15 15.53
CA ASN A 161 -4.38 2.43 16.71
C ASN A 161 -3.84 0.99 16.89
N LYS A 162 -2.67 0.67 16.32
CA LYS A 162 -2.03 -0.64 16.37
C LYS A 162 -0.82 -0.62 17.31
N THR A 163 -1.00 -1.08 18.53
CA THR A 163 0.08 -1.14 19.53
C THR A 163 1.11 -2.23 19.28
N ASN A 164 0.77 -3.21 18.43
CA ASN A 164 1.63 -4.34 18.08
C ASN A 164 2.61 -4.05 16.93
N MET A 165 2.53 -2.87 16.30
CA MET A 165 3.36 -2.45 15.18
C MET A 165 4.19 -1.23 15.59
N ASP A 166 5.41 -1.47 16.04
CA ASP A 166 6.32 -0.39 16.44
C ASP A 166 7.00 0.23 15.22
N ILE A 167 6.57 1.43 14.88
CA ILE A 167 7.09 2.19 13.74
C ILE A 167 8.57 2.53 13.92
N GLY A 168 9.02 2.78 15.16
CA GLY A 168 10.42 3.05 15.46
C GLY A 168 11.32 1.86 15.13
N PHE A 169 10.87 0.63 15.39
CA PHE A 169 11.56 -0.58 14.97
C PHE A 169 11.51 -0.76 13.45
N SER A 170 10.35 -0.55 12.83
CA SER A 170 10.26 -0.61 11.36
C SER A 170 11.25 0.32 10.70
N PHE A 171 11.28 1.58 11.10
CA PHE A 171 12.22 2.56 10.58
C PHE A 171 13.68 2.18 10.83
N ARG A 172 14.00 1.73 12.04
CA ARG A 172 15.36 1.31 12.42
C ARG A 172 15.88 0.17 11.57
N TYR A 173 15.02 -0.77 11.22
CA TYR A 173 15.39 -2.00 10.51
C TYR A 173 15.12 -1.97 9.01
N GLY A 174 14.81 -0.82 8.44
CA GLY A 174 14.81 -0.63 6.99
C GLY A 174 13.48 -0.25 6.36
N GLY A 175 12.40 -0.10 7.16
CA GLY A 175 11.18 0.57 6.71
C GLY A 175 11.45 2.04 6.43
N ASN A 176 10.78 2.60 5.42
CA ASN A 176 10.97 4.01 5.04
C ASN A 176 9.66 4.76 4.81
N LEU A 177 8.54 4.04 4.79
CA LEU A 177 7.20 4.60 4.69
C LEU A 177 6.31 4.00 5.78
N ASN A 178 5.34 4.80 6.23
CA ASN A 178 4.34 4.37 7.19
C ASN A 178 2.93 4.64 6.64
N LEU A 179 2.07 3.63 6.71
CA LEU A 179 0.66 3.78 6.38
C LEU A 179 -0.13 4.09 7.67
N GLY A 180 -0.19 5.38 8.03
CA GLY A 180 -0.84 5.85 9.24
C GLY A 180 -0.52 7.30 9.55
N GLY A 181 -1.01 7.82 10.67
CA GLY A 181 -0.88 9.23 11.04
C GLY A 181 0.57 9.73 11.22
N GLY A 182 0.90 10.87 10.64
CA GLY A 182 2.25 11.44 10.64
C GLY A 182 2.80 11.77 12.03
N SER A 183 1.97 12.11 13.01
CA SER A 183 2.38 12.38 14.38
C SER A 183 3.02 11.16 15.07
N THR A 184 2.54 9.97 14.78
CA THR A 184 3.08 8.72 15.35
C THR A 184 4.51 8.47 14.85
N VAL A 185 4.80 8.79 13.60
CA VAL A 185 6.15 8.66 13.01
C VAL A 185 7.11 9.62 13.68
N ALA A 186 6.75 10.90 13.77
CA ALA A 186 7.59 11.92 14.42
C ALA A 186 7.92 11.58 15.87
N ASN A 187 6.95 11.10 16.63
CA ASN A 187 7.15 10.69 18.03
C ASN A 187 8.05 9.45 18.16
N SER A 188 8.02 8.54 17.18
CA SER A 188 8.83 7.31 17.20
C SER A 188 10.28 7.52 16.74
N ILE A 189 10.54 8.52 15.93
CA ILE A 189 11.88 8.78 15.33
C ILE A 189 12.64 9.87 16.12
N GLY A 190 11.93 10.74 16.83
CA GLY A 190 12.48 11.90 17.53
C GLY A 190 12.38 13.19 16.71
N THR A 191 12.70 14.30 17.35
CA THR A 191 12.73 15.64 16.73
C THR A 191 14.12 15.98 16.20
N ALA A 192 14.19 16.88 15.20
CA ALA A 192 15.43 17.23 14.52
C ALA A 192 16.58 17.69 15.47
N SER A 193 16.25 18.27 16.62
CA SER A 193 17.23 18.80 17.59
C SER A 193 17.90 17.74 18.47
N ASN A 194 17.26 16.55 18.63
CA ASN A 194 17.71 15.48 19.52
C ASN A 194 17.81 14.11 18.84
N THR A 195 17.91 14.09 17.52
CA THR A 195 17.94 12.85 16.76
C THR A 195 19.33 12.20 16.86
N PRO A 196 19.46 10.98 17.39
CA PRO A 196 20.76 10.29 17.43
C PRO A 196 21.38 10.11 16.06
N VAL A 197 22.71 10.14 15.96
CA VAL A 197 23.45 10.00 14.69
C VAL A 197 23.00 8.75 13.90
N ARG A 198 22.72 7.64 14.56
CA ARG A 198 22.20 6.42 13.93
C ARG A 198 20.88 6.66 13.21
N VAL A 199 19.99 7.46 13.79
CA VAL A 199 18.69 7.80 13.18
C VAL A 199 18.89 8.73 11.98
N GLN A 200 19.83 9.68 12.06
CA GLN A 200 20.18 10.56 10.93
C GLN A 200 20.74 9.77 9.75
N LEU A 201 21.62 8.80 10.00
CA LEU A 201 22.13 7.91 8.96
C LEU A 201 21.00 7.08 8.33
N ARG A 202 20.10 6.56 9.14
CA ARG A 202 18.95 5.80 8.64
C ARG A 202 17.97 6.67 7.83
N LEU A 203 17.77 7.94 8.21
CA LEU A 203 16.99 8.90 7.41
C LEU A 203 17.61 9.12 6.03
N ARG A 204 18.93 9.28 5.96
CA ARG A 204 19.64 9.40 4.69
C ARG A 204 19.46 8.16 3.81
N GLU A 205 19.58 6.97 4.37
CA GLU A 205 19.33 5.71 3.64
C GLU A 205 17.89 5.62 3.18
N ALA A 206 16.91 5.96 4.04
CA ALA A 206 15.50 5.96 3.69
C ALA A 206 15.20 6.90 2.51
N MET A 207 15.79 8.08 2.49
CA MET A 207 15.67 9.02 1.36
C MET A 207 16.26 8.46 0.08
N HIS A 208 17.41 7.77 0.14
CA HIS A 208 17.99 7.08 -1.02
C HIS A 208 17.08 5.97 -1.55
N GLU A 209 16.48 5.18 -0.66
CA GLU A 209 15.56 4.09 -1.03
C GLU A 209 14.28 4.64 -1.67
N ILE A 210 13.75 5.74 -1.15
CA ILE A 210 12.59 6.42 -1.74
C ILE A 210 12.96 6.99 -3.12
N ALA A 211 14.07 7.71 -3.23
CA ALA A 211 14.54 8.26 -4.50
C ALA A 211 14.82 7.17 -5.54
N TYR A 212 15.41 6.03 -5.09
CA TYR A 212 15.61 4.87 -5.95
C TYR A 212 14.29 4.36 -6.54
N ALA A 213 13.26 4.19 -5.72
CA ALA A 213 11.98 3.70 -6.19
C ALA A 213 11.34 4.65 -7.22
N TYR A 214 11.37 5.95 -6.95
CA TYR A 214 10.85 6.94 -7.89
C TYR A 214 11.63 6.96 -9.20
N THR A 215 12.94 7.00 -9.16
CA THR A 215 13.77 7.05 -10.38
C THR A 215 13.68 5.78 -11.20
N HIS A 216 13.47 4.62 -10.58
CA HIS A 216 13.34 3.34 -11.28
C HIS A 216 11.92 3.01 -11.75
N SER A 217 10.92 3.71 -11.28
CA SER A 217 9.54 3.61 -11.76
C SER A 217 9.24 4.65 -12.84
N MET A 218 9.23 5.92 -12.47
CA MET A 218 8.82 7.02 -13.37
C MET A 218 9.84 7.32 -14.47
N TYR A 219 11.14 7.20 -14.17
CA TYR A 219 12.21 7.48 -15.15
C TYR A 219 12.32 6.42 -16.26
N ARG A 220 11.95 5.19 -15.97
CA ARG A 220 11.88 4.12 -16.97
C ARG A 220 10.89 4.45 -18.07
N ASN A 221 9.80 5.12 -17.73
CA ASN A 221 8.77 5.50 -18.68
C ASN A 221 9.23 6.65 -19.59
N ALA A 222 9.99 7.60 -19.04
CA ALA A 222 10.59 8.67 -19.81
C ALA A 222 11.59 8.16 -20.86
N THR A 223 12.40 7.16 -20.49
CA THR A 223 13.38 6.55 -21.42
C THR A 223 12.71 5.63 -22.45
N TYR A 224 11.61 5.00 -22.09
CA TYR A 224 10.87 4.14 -23.02
C TYR A 224 10.12 4.98 -24.09
N ASN A 225 9.56 6.13 -23.69
CA ASN A 225 8.91 7.05 -24.64
C ASN A 225 9.91 7.89 -25.44
N ALA A 226 11.07 8.20 -24.89
CA ALA A 226 12.14 8.92 -25.61
C ALA A 226 12.76 8.10 -26.75
N SER A 227 12.58 6.78 -26.77
CA SER A 227 12.98 5.93 -27.91
C SER A 227 11.91 5.85 -29.00
N ALA A 228 10.69 6.31 -28.76
CA ALA A 228 9.61 6.28 -29.75
C ALA A 228 9.54 7.58 -30.57
N ASP A 229 9.67 8.74 -29.96
CA ASP A 229 9.80 10.04 -30.64
C ASP A 229 10.40 11.09 -29.66
N PRO A 230 11.48 11.83 -30.07
CA PRO A 230 12.02 12.89 -29.23
C PRO A 230 11.06 14.06 -28.96
N SER A 231 9.99 14.20 -29.72
CA SER A 231 8.92 15.18 -29.48
C SER A 231 7.94 14.72 -28.39
N ASP A 232 7.92 13.43 -28.06
CA ASP A 232 7.17 12.86 -26.94
C ASP A 232 7.94 12.89 -25.60
N ALA A 233 9.16 13.48 -25.61
CA ALA A 233 9.97 13.63 -24.44
C ALA A 233 9.24 14.47 -23.38
N ILE A 234 8.75 13.76 -22.37
CA ILE A 234 8.30 14.30 -21.08
C ILE A 234 7.56 15.65 -21.23
N VAL A 235 6.52 15.67 -21.98
CA VAL A 235 5.40 16.48 -21.56
C VAL A 235 4.86 15.73 -20.35
N SER A 236 5.09 16.25 -19.14
CA SER A 236 4.23 15.95 -18.01
C SER A 236 2.85 16.43 -18.48
N ILE A 237 2.15 15.55 -19.20
CA ILE A 237 0.74 15.79 -19.50
C ILE A 237 0.13 15.74 -18.11
N PRO A 238 -0.27 16.90 -17.53
CA PRO A 238 -1.07 16.84 -16.33
C PRO A 238 -2.20 15.89 -16.69
N PRO A 239 -2.53 14.92 -15.84
CA PRO A 239 -3.56 13.96 -16.16
C PRO A 239 -4.73 14.79 -16.67
N LYS A 240 -5.11 14.56 -17.93
CA LYS A 240 -6.31 15.17 -18.45
C LYS A 240 -7.40 14.46 -17.70
N TYR A 241 -7.81 15.06 -16.56
CA TYR A 241 -8.94 14.60 -15.78
C TYR A 241 -10.18 14.70 -16.68
N SER A 242 -10.29 13.77 -17.60
CA SER A 242 -11.57 13.49 -18.19
C SER A 242 -12.32 12.69 -17.11
N TYR A 243 -13.12 13.37 -16.32
CA TYR A 243 -14.06 12.68 -15.46
C TYR A 243 -14.77 11.61 -16.27
N LEU A 244 -14.70 10.36 -15.83
CA LEU A 244 -15.55 9.34 -16.39
C LEU A 244 -16.98 9.86 -16.28
N TRP A 245 -17.80 9.67 -17.31
CA TRP A 245 -19.14 10.28 -17.45
C TRP A 245 -20.04 10.17 -16.20
N TRP A 246 -19.81 9.17 -15.37
CA TRP A 246 -20.53 8.93 -14.11
C TRP A 246 -19.97 9.70 -12.91
N GLN A 247 -18.68 10.10 -12.94
CA GLN A 247 -18.04 10.80 -11.80
C GLN A 247 -18.69 12.14 -11.46
N PRO A 248 -19.04 13.01 -12.44
CA PRO A 248 -19.81 14.21 -12.15
C PRO A 248 -21.18 13.92 -11.55
N ALA A 249 -21.83 12.81 -11.94
CA ALA A 249 -23.09 12.41 -11.38
C ALA A 249 -22.98 12.00 -9.91
N ILE A 250 -21.95 11.22 -9.54
CA ILE A 250 -21.71 10.85 -8.13
C ILE A 250 -21.38 12.09 -7.29
N ILE A 251 -20.48 12.97 -7.77
CA ILE A 251 -20.13 14.20 -7.06
C ILE A 251 -21.38 15.08 -6.87
N SER A 252 -22.24 15.14 -7.86
CA SER A 252 -23.51 15.88 -7.77
C SER A 252 -24.46 15.26 -6.73
N ILE A 253 -24.59 13.93 -6.73
CA ILE A 253 -25.41 13.20 -5.76
C ILE A 253 -24.89 13.44 -4.34
N ASP A 254 -23.59 13.31 -4.13
CA ASP A 254 -22.96 13.57 -2.83
C ASP A 254 -23.21 15.01 -2.37
N PHE A 255 -23.06 16.00 -3.25
CA PHE A 255 -23.34 17.39 -2.93
C PHE A 255 -24.80 17.61 -2.53
N PHE A 256 -25.77 17.01 -3.24
CA PHE A 256 -27.18 17.11 -2.89
C PHE A 256 -27.53 16.37 -1.59
N VAL A 257 -26.96 15.19 -1.36
CA VAL A 257 -27.19 14.42 -0.13
C VAL A 257 -26.59 15.15 1.08
N TYR A 258 -25.34 15.55 1.03
CA TYR A 258 -24.71 16.29 2.14
C TYR A 258 -25.27 17.68 2.33
N GLY A 259 -25.59 18.39 1.26
CA GLY A 259 -26.29 19.67 1.32
C GLY A 259 -27.68 19.56 1.93
N GLY A 260 -28.45 18.55 1.52
CA GLY A 260 -29.78 18.26 2.11
C GLY A 260 -29.70 17.90 3.58
N LEU A 261 -28.73 17.08 4.00
CA LEU A 261 -28.51 16.74 5.40
C LEU A 261 -28.12 17.96 6.26
N LEU A 262 -27.28 18.84 5.72
CA LEU A 262 -26.90 20.10 6.40
C LEU A 262 -28.11 21.01 6.59
N ILE A 263 -28.96 21.17 5.59
CA ILE A 263 -30.20 21.97 5.66
C ILE A 263 -31.17 21.37 6.69
N ALA A 264 -31.37 20.05 6.67
CA ALA A 264 -32.24 19.36 7.62
C ALA A 264 -31.73 19.49 9.07
N ALA A 265 -30.44 19.33 9.29
CA ALA A 265 -29.79 19.50 10.60
C ALA A 265 -29.96 20.95 11.12
N SER A 266 -29.78 21.95 10.24
CA SER A 266 -29.94 23.35 10.57
C SER A 266 -31.39 23.70 10.91
N ALA A 267 -32.37 23.15 10.17
CA ALA A 267 -33.77 23.33 10.43
C ALA A 267 -34.21 22.66 11.76
N ALA A 268 -33.69 21.48 12.06
CA ALA A 268 -33.91 20.79 13.33
C ALA A 268 -33.33 21.59 14.51
N ALA A 269 -32.11 22.11 14.39
CA ALA A 269 -31.47 22.95 15.41
C ALA A 269 -32.27 24.23 15.67
N LEU A 270 -32.76 24.91 14.61
CA LEU A 270 -33.64 26.08 14.71
C LEU A 270 -34.97 25.77 15.39
N SER A 271 -35.54 24.62 15.11
CA SER A 271 -36.79 24.17 15.72
C SER A 271 -36.62 23.90 17.22
N ILE A 272 -35.54 23.24 17.60
CA ILE A 272 -35.18 23.00 19.01
C ILE A 272 -34.94 24.34 19.73
N PHE A 273 -34.18 25.26 19.12
CA PHE A 273 -33.92 26.60 19.69
C PHE A 273 -35.21 27.39 19.91
N LYS A 274 -36.15 27.38 18.97
CA LYS A 274 -37.45 28.01 19.13
C LYS A 274 -38.27 27.37 20.25
N ALA A 275 -38.28 26.04 20.34
CA ALA A 275 -39.00 25.32 21.39
C ALA A 275 -38.43 25.62 22.79
N VAL A 276 -37.11 25.66 22.94
CA VAL A 276 -36.44 26.01 24.21
C VAL A 276 -36.81 27.44 24.64
N ASN A 277 -36.72 28.40 23.70
CA ASN A 277 -37.03 29.80 23.99
C ASN A 277 -38.52 30.03 24.31
N SER A 278 -39.45 29.31 23.69
CA SER A 278 -40.84 29.40 24.01
C SER A 278 -41.17 28.79 25.39
N ALA A 279 -40.51 27.70 25.77
CA ALA A 279 -40.63 27.09 27.08
C ALA A 279 -40.04 27.99 28.22
N GLY A 280 -38.99 28.78 27.91
CA GLY A 280 -38.41 29.75 28.84
C GLY A 280 -39.36 30.94 29.13
N ARG A 281 -40.00 31.48 28.10
CA ARG A 281 -40.93 32.62 28.24
C ARG A 281 -42.23 32.28 28.99
N GLY A 282 -42.71 31.03 28.85
CA GLY A 282 -43.89 30.57 29.58
C GLY A 282 -43.67 30.37 31.11
N LYS A 283 -42.43 30.43 31.57
CA LYS A 283 -42.09 30.41 33.01
C LYS A 283 -42.02 31.81 33.63
N GLU A 284 -41.66 32.82 32.85
CA GLU A 284 -41.58 34.21 33.32
C GLU A 284 -42.96 34.90 33.42
N GLU A 285 -44.03 34.37 32.76
CA GLU A 285 -45.39 34.89 32.85
C GLU A 285 -46.23 34.28 34.00
N ASN A 286 -45.71 33.30 34.73
CA ASN A 286 -46.37 32.62 35.83
C ASN A 286 -45.70 32.81 37.22
N GLU A 287 -44.70 33.71 37.34
CA GLU A 287 -44.16 34.23 38.59
C GLU A 287 -44.63 35.70 38.81
#